data_ac4205a4184c180de8f7f2925c2bbdc9
#
_entry.id   ac4205a4184c180de8f7f2925c2bbdc9
#
_cell.length_a   1.000
_cell.length_b   1.000
_cell.length_c   1.000
_cell.angle_alpha   90.00
_cell.angle_beta   90.00
_cell.angle_gamma   90.00
#
_symmetry.space_group_name_H-M   'P 1'
#
loop_
_entity.id
_entity.type
_entity.pdbx_description
1 polymer ?
#
loop_
_entity_poly.entity_id
_entity_poly.type
_entity_poly.pdbx_seq_one_letter_code
_entity_poly.pdbx_strand_id
1 'polypeptide(L)'
;MKFFFRVQAQSETFQVPSQKAEGGQISKCNIVLQELGGKFENSYVATILGDQAKTRFMKNDLVVASLRFSTREYNGQVYQDIVVSEITKLNYEL
;
A
#
# COMPACT_ATOMS: atom_id res chain seq x y z
N MET A 1 2.15 -0.78 -12.16
CA MET A 1 0.81 -1.36 -12.35
C MET A 1 -0.21 -0.46 -11.68
N LYS A 2 -1.23 -0.06 -12.40
CA LYS A 2 -2.29 0.80 -11.86
C LYS A 2 -3.64 0.13 -12.10
N PHE A 3 -4.37 -0.15 -11.02
CA PHE A 3 -5.65 -0.85 -11.08
C PHE A 3 -6.59 -0.36 -9.99
N PHE A 4 -7.83 -0.83 -10.11
CA PHE A 4 -8.84 -0.67 -9.07
C PHE A 4 -8.75 -1.83 -8.09
N PHE A 5 -8.82 -1.52 -6.81
CA PHE A 5 -8.73 -2.51 -5.75
C PHE A 5 -9.80 -2.27 -4.70
N ARG A 6 -10.07 -3.32 -3.94
CA ARG A 6 -10.83 -3.25 -2.71
C ARG A 6 -9.86 -3.36 -1.54
N VAL A 7 -9.99 -2.48 -0.56
CA VAL A 7 -9.17 -2.53 0.64
C VAL A 7 -9.67 -3.66 1.54
N GLN A 8 -8.78 -4.57 1.90
CA GLN A 8 -9.10 -5.65 2.83
C GLN A 8 -8.69 -5.32 4.25
N ALA A 9 -7.54 -4.68 4.42
CA ALA A 9 -7.00 -4.32 5.72
C ALA A 9 -5.93 -3.26 5.55
N GLN A 10 -5.67 -2.51 6.62
CA GLN A 10 -4.59 -1.54 6.68
C GLN A 10 -4.01 -1.56 8.08
N SER A 11 -2.68 -1.61 8.19
CA SER A 11 -2.02 -1.56 9.48
C SER A 11 -2.04 -0.14 10.05
N GLU A 12 -1.71 -0.03 11.33
CA GLU A 12 -1.44 1.28 11.91
C GLU A 12 -0.23 1.91 11.24
N THR A 13 -0.19 3.24 11.27
CA THR A 13 0.94 4.00 10.73
C THR A 13 2.04 4.07 11.77
N PHE A 14 3.27 3.80 11.35
CA PHE A 14 4.44 3.86 12.21
C PHE A 14 5.56 4.60 11.50
N GLN A 15 6.58 5.00 12.26
CA GLN A 15 7.72 5.75 11.73
C GLN A 15 8.88 4.82 11.51
N VAL A 16 9.56 4.98 10.37
CA VAL A 16 10.78 4.22 10.08
C VAL A 16 11.90 5.19 9.72
N PRO A 17 13.17 4.82 9.97
CA PRO A 17 14.29 5.66 9.57
C PRO A 17 14.33 5.87 8.07
N SER A 18 14.65 7.08 7.65
CA SER A 18 14.84 7.41 6.25
C SER A 18 15.90 8.48 6.12
N GLN A 19 16.90 8.23 5.30
CA GLN A 19 17.97 9.19 5.04
C GLN A 19 17.50 10.34 4.15
N LYS A 20 16.41 10.14 3.42
CA LYS A 20 15.89 11.12 2.47
C LYS A 20 14.81 12.01 3.06
N ALA A 21 14.28 11.64 4.22
CA ALA A 21 13.20 12.40 4.85
C ALA A 21 13.76 13.46 5.79
N GLU A 22 13.07 14.59 5.84
CA GLU A 22 13.35 15.62 6.83
C GLU A 22 13.08 15.05 8.22
N GLY A 23 14.00 15.28 9.15
CA GLY A 23 13.91 14.72 10.50
C GLY A 23 14.35 13.27 10.60
N GLY A 24 14.81 12.65 9.51
CA GLY A 24 15.37 11.29 9.53
C GLY A 24 14.35 10.17 9.65
N GLN A 25 13.06 10.47 9.57
CA GLN A 25 12.00 9.46 9.67
C GLN A 25 10.91 9.70 8.64
N ILE A 26 10.25 8.61 8.25
CA ILE A 26 9.13 8.66 7.32
C ILE A 26 8.01 7.78 7.84
N SER A 27 6.78 8.20 7.62
CA SER A 27 5.61 7.41 7.98
C SER A 27 5.45 6.22 7.04
N LYS A 28 5.02 5.09 7.58
CA LYS A 28 4.86 3.85 6.83
C LYS A 28 3.65 3.09 7.36
N CYS A 29 2.92 2.46 6.47
CA CYS A 29 1.93 1.44 6.84
C CYS A 29 1.86 0.39 5.75
N ASN A 30 1.24 -0.74 6.08
CA ASN A 30 0.97 -1.80 5.11
C ASN A 30 -0.53 -1.81 4.82
N ILE A 31 -0.88 -2.13 3.58
CA ILE A 31 -2.27 -2.23 3.16
C ILE A 31 -2.43 -3.50 2.35
N VAL A 32 -3.54 -4.20 2.57
CA VAL A 32 -3.90 -5.39 1.80
C VAL A 32 -4.96 -4.96 0.80
N LEU A 33 -4.63 -5.12 -0.48
CA LEU A 33 -5.48 -4.74 -1.60
C LEU A 33 -5.86 -5.99 -2.38
N GLN A 34 -7.13 -6.12 -2.72
CA GLN A 34 -7.62 -7.22 -3.55
C GLN A 34 -8.16 -6.66 -4.86
N GLU A 35 -7.84 -7.31 -5.97
CA GLU A 35 -8.41 -6.96 -7.27
C GLU A 35 -9.92 -7.12 -7.23
N LEU A 36 -10.62 -6.28 -8.00
CA LEU A 36 -12.07 -6.36 -8.09
C LEU A 36 -12.48 -7.62 -8.85
N GLY A 37 -13.55 -8.25 -8.38
CA GLY A 37 -14.07 -9.48 -8.95
C GLY A 37 -14.66 -10.34 -7.87
N GLY A 38 -14.45 -11.65 -7.97
CA GLY A 38 -14.90 -12.60 -6.97
C GLY A 38 -14.00 -12.63 -5.74
N LYS A 39 -14.29 -13.53 -4.83
CA LYS A 39 -13.53 -13.64 -3.57
C LYS A 39 -12.17 -14.30 -3.72
N PHE A 40 -11.88 -14.85 -4.90
CA PHE A 40 -10.60 -15.52 -5.15
C PHE A 40 -9.66 -14.68 -6.02
N GLU A 41 -9.96 -13.39 -6.20
CA GLU A 41 -9.09 -12.53 -6.96
C GLU A 41 -7.75 -12.31 -6.25
N ASN A 42 -6.75 -11.89 -7.00
CA ASN A 42 -5.41 -11.67 -6.46
C ASN A 42 -5.41 -10.62 -5.37
N SER A 43 -4.64 -10.87 -4.33
CA SER A 43 -4.45 -9.93 -3.22
C SER A 43 -2.98 -9.59 -3.09
N TYR A 44 -2.72 -8.35 -2.66
CA TYR A 44 -1.37 -7.83 -2.52
C TYR A 44 -1.20 -7.20 -1.15
N VAL A 45 -0.07 -7.46 -0.51
CA VAL A 45 0.35 -6.70 0.66
C VAL A 45 1.32 -5.63 0.16
N ALA A 46 0.90 -4.38 0.21
CA ALA A 46 1.70 -3.27 -0.29
C ALA A 46 2.07 -2.32 0.84
N THR A 47 3.16 -1.61 0.65
CA THR A 47 3.65 -0.61 1.61
C THR A 47 3.29 0.78 1.12
N ILE A 48 2.76 1.60 2.00
CA ILE A 48 2.52 3.02 1.76
C ILE A 48 3.53 3.81 2.57
N LEU A 49 4.21 4.74 1.91
CA LEU A 49 5.24 5.58 2.53
C LEU A 49 4.86 7.05 2.48
N GLY A 50 5.31 7.81 3.48
CA GLY A 50 5.13 9.25 3.51
C GLY A 50 3.74 9.66 3.98
N ASP A 51 3.29 10.83 3.51
CA ASP A 51 2.02 11.38 3.98
C ASP A 51 0.82 10.51 3.61
N GLN A 52 0.89 9.77 2.52
CA GLN A 52 -0.18 8.86 2.13
C GLN A 52 -0.40 7.77 3.17
N ALA A 53 0.65 7.40 3.94
CA ALA A 53 0.53 6.39 4.99
C ALA A 53 -0.36 6.85 6.14
N LYS A 54 -0.61 8.14 6.26
CA LYS A 54 -1.48 8.71 7.29
C LYS A 54 -2.96 8.69 6.89
N THR A 55 -3.25 8.48 5.61
CA THR A 55 -4.61 8.38 5.12
C THR A 55 -5.19 7.03 5.52
N ARG A 56 -6.36 7.03 6.15
CA ARG A 56 -7.00 5.81 6.61
C ARG A 56 -8.07 5.36 5.65
N PHE A 57 -8.07 4.07 5.37
CA PHE A 57 -9.08 3.43 4.53
C PHE A 57 -9.85 2.44 5.37
N MET A 58 -11.10 2.22 5.01
CA MET A 58 -11.94 1.24 5.68
C MET A 58 -12.00 -0.04 4.85
N LYS A 59 -12.26 -1.15 5.52
CA LYS A 59 -12.47 -2.42 4.82
C LYS A 59 -13.58 -2.25 3.78
N ASN A 60 -13.34 -2.78 2.60
CA ASN A 60 -14.21 -2.74 1.42
C ASN A 60 -14.24 -1.38 0.71
N ASP A 61 -13.45 -0.40 1.13
CA ASP A 61 -13.30 0.81 0.34
C ASP A 61 -12.75 0.46 -1.05
N LEU A 62 -13.29 1.13 -2.06
CA LEU A 62 -12.77 1.00 -3.42
C LEU A 62 -11.73 2.09 -3.64
N VAL A 63 -10.59 1.69 -4.16
CA VAL A 63 -9.48 2.60 -4.43
C VAL A 63 -8.92 2.34 -5.81
N VAL A 64 -8.31 3.35 -6.40
CA VAL A 64 -7.40 3.18 -7.52
C VAL A 64 -5.99 3.39 -7.00
N ALA A 65 -5.10 2.48 -7.31
CA ALA A 65 -3.73 2.55 -6.82
C ALA A 65 -2.73 2.16 -7.89
N SER A 66 -1.59 2.84 -7.87
CA SER A 66 -0.43 2.48 -8.67
C SER A 66 0.56 1.77 -7.79
N LEU A 67 0.96 0.56 -8.20
CA LEU A 67 1.87 -0.28 -7.44
C LEU A 67 3.19 -0.41 -8.20
N ARG A 68 4.28 -0.34 -7.46
CA ARG A 68 5.62 -0.61 -7.99
C ARG A 68 6.13 -1.90 -7.36
N PHE A 69 6.60 -2.80 -8.19
CA PHE A 69 7.07 -4.11 -7.79
C PHE A 69 8.60 -4.14 -7.94
N SER A 70 9.28 -4.61 -6.92
CA SER A 70 10.72 -4.79 -6.94
C SER A 70 11.09 -6.01 -6.11
N THR A 71 12.32 -6.45 -6.26
CA THR A 71 12.84 -7.54 -5.45
C THR A 71 14.08 -7.06 -4.71
N ARG A 72 14.34 -7.67 -3.56
CA ARG A 72 15.56 -7.45 -2.80
C ARG A 72 16.08 -8.78 -2.30
N GLU A 73 17.38 -8.86 -2.14
CA GLU A 73 18.02 -10.03 -1.58
C GLU A 73 18.55 -9.70 -0.19
N TYR A 74 18.31 -10.61 0.75
CA TYR A 74 18.82 -10.48 2.10
C TYR A 74 19.09 -11.88 2.66
N ASN A 75 20.32 -12.10 3.14
CA ASN A 75 20.76 -13.38 3.69
C ASN A 75 20.49 -14.57 2.76
N GLY A 76 20.74 -14.37 1.46
CA GLY A 76 20.56 -15.43 0.47
C GLY A 76 19.13 -15.70 0.06
N GLN A 77 18.19 -14.92 0.56
CA GLN A 77 16.77 -15.05 0.18
C GLN A 77 16.33 -13.84 -0.64
N VAL A 78 15.42 -14.07 -1.56
CA VAL A 78 14.86 -13.03 -2.42
C VAL A 78 13.44 -12.73 -1.95
N TYR A 79 13.18 -11.44 -1.71
CA TYR A 79 11.87 -10.97 -1.25
C TYR A 79 11.24 -10.08 -2.31
N GLN A 80 9.93 -10.17 -2.41
CA GLN A 80 9.14 -9.28 -3.26
C GLN A 80 8.70 -8.07 -2.44
N ASP A 81 8.99 -6.88 -2.95
CA ASP A 81 8.51 -5.63 -2.36
C ASP A 81 7.48 -5.01 -3.28
N ILE A 82 6.36 -4.57 -2.72
CA ILE A 82 5.30 -3.86 -3.44
C ILE A 82 5.08 -2.54 -2.72
N VAL A 83 5.27 -1.44 -3.42
CA VAL A 83 5.13 -0.10 -2.85
C VAL A 83 4.05 0.65 -3.61
N VAL A 84 3.17 1.31 -2.86
CA VAL A 84 2.14 2.17 -3.44
C VAL A 84 2.78 3.49 -3.83
N SER A 85 2.76 3.83 -5.13
CA SER A 85 3.21 5.15 -5.57
C SER A 85 2.09 6.18 -5.52
N GLU A 86 0.86 5.75 -5.78
CA GLU A 86 -0.33 6.60 -5.66
C GLU A 86 -1.50 5.75 -5.20
N ILE A 87 -2.37 6.31 -4.36
CA ILE A 87 -3.61 5.67 -3.97
C ILE A 87 -4.68 6.73 -3.76
N THR A 88 -5.85 6.51 -4.36
CA THR A 88 -6.97 7.43 -4.27
C THR A 88 -8.24 6.64 -3.99
N LYS A 89 -8.97 7.07 -2.96
CA LYS A 89 -10.26 6.48 -2.66
C LYS A 89 -11.29 6.98 -3.67
N LEU A 90 -12.10 6.05 -4.15
CA LEU A 90 -13.23 6.39 -5.00
C LEU A 90 -14.40 6.77 -4.10
N ASN A 91 -14.83 8.03 -4.20
CA ASN A 91 -15.95 8.53 -3.44
C ASN A 91 -17.21 8.46 -4.28
N TYR A 92 -18.26 7.89 -3.69
CA TYR A 92 -19.59 7.95 -4.25
C TYR A 92 -20.43 8.82 -3.32
N GLU A 93 -20.74 10.00 -3.78
CA GLU A 93 -21.76 10.79 -3.14
C GLU A 93 -23.02 10.64 -3.96
N LEU A 94 -24.03 10.11 -3.33
CA LEU A 94 -25.34 9.98 -3.95
C LEU A 94 -26.22 11.14 -3.52
#